data_0f12b22f036520654209d64fbbb63b46
#
_entry.id   0f12b22f036520654209d64fbbb63b46
#
_cell.length_a   1.000
_cell.length_b   1.000
_cell.length_c   1.000
_cell.angle_alpha   90.00
_cell.angle_beta   90.00
_cell.angle_gamma   90.00
#
_symmetry.space_group_name_H-M   'P 1'
#
loop_
_entity.id
_entity.type
_entity.pdbx_description
1 polymer ?
#
loop_
_entity_poly.entity_id
_entity_poly.type
_entity_poly.pdbx_seq_one_letter_code
_entity_poly.pdbx_strand_id
1 'polypeptide(L)'
;MPINLMAEAQDKIVKRFKLASVTEGIFSNDYSWNGVNAIDVYTLDTITLGTYDRTEVTSSRFGTMVELGDTKQTLTITQEKGFEVSVDAGNDIQQKHIKKAAEITRSVVDDSYIPAVDAYRLGVLATGAGTKATSQPALTAANIVEKIMLGRAAMGNNKVPMGNDVCFIGETAAVYLKIADQVIGIEKVGEKPLVNGVIGKIGGCQIRVVPDSYMPTGVQFMIVHKGCAWAPEQLRTLRVLNEHPWVDGIVVQGHFIYDCFVNTTLNKGLYTYAV
;
A
#
# COMPACT_ATOMS: atom_id res chain seq x y z
N MET A 1 57.74 -3.88 12.56
CA MET A 1 57.08 -3.55 11.28
C MET A 1 55.75 -4.25 11.25
N PRO A 2 54.62 -3.54 11.09
CA PRO A 2 53.34 -4.22 10.91
C PRO A 2 53.32 -4.93 9.55
N ILE A 3 53.01 -6.21 9.55
CA ILE A 3 52.83 -6.99 8.33
C ILE A 3 51.45 -6.60 7.77
N ASN A 4 51.43 -5.91 6.64
CA ASN A 4 50.19 -5.66 5.92
C ASN A 4 49.73 -6.97 5.23
N LEU A 5 48.77 -7.64 5.79
CA LEU A 5 48.10 -8.76 5.15
C LEU A 5 47.23 -8.19 4.02
N MET A 6 47.52 -8.59 2.78
CA MET A 6 46.65 -8.26 1.65
C MET A 6 45.28 -8.91 1.85
N ALA A 7 44.26 -8.10 1.96
CA ALA A 7 42.87 -8.60 1.92
C ALA A 7 42.52 -8.93 0.47
N GLU A 8 42.19 -10.16 0.20
CA GLU A 8 41.70 -10.60 -1.11
C GLU A 8 40.29 -10.05 -1.33
N ALA A 9 40.11 -9.23 -2.37
CA ALA A 9 38.82 -8.68 -2.72
C ALA A 9 37.90 -9.81 -3.23
N GLN A 10 36.78 -10.02 -2.56
CA GLN A 10 35.79 -11.00 -3.00
C GLN A 10 35.05 -10.52 -4.25
N ASP A 11 34.86 -11.39 -5.23
CA ASP A 11 34.20 -11.12 -6.50
C ASP A 11 32.66 -11.05 -6.38
N LYS A 12 32.11 -11.02 -5.16
CA LYS A 12 30.67 -11.02 -4.92
C LYS A 12 30.24 -9.85 -4.04
N ILE A 13 29.27 -9.07 -4.53
CA ILE A 13 28.61 -8.04 -3.74
C ILE A 13 27.63 -8.72 -2.79
N VAL A 14 27.69 -8.37 -1.50
CA VAL A 14 26.72 -8.82 -0.51
C VAL A 14 25.38 -8.15 -0.82
N LYS A 15 24.37 -8.97 -1.11
CA LYS A 15 23.02 -8.47 -1.38
C LYS A 15 22.35 -8.07 -0.07
N ARG A 16 21.64 -6.95 -0.07
CA ARG A 16 20.82 -6.51 1.05
C ARG A 16 19.59 -7.41 1.19
N PHE A 17 19.02 -7.44 2.39
CA PHE A 17 17.70 -8.05 2.59
C PHE A 17 16.65 -7.25 1.82
N LYS A 18 15.75 -7.95 1.12
CA LYS A 18 14.71 -7.35 0.28
C LYS A 18 13.35 -7.70 0.85
N LEU A 19 12.50 -6.70 0.94
CA LEU A 19 11.09 -6.88 1.27
C LEU A 19 10.27 -6.74 -0.01
N ALA A 20 9.41 -7.72 -0.28
CA ALA A 20 8.41 -7.58 -1.35
C ALA A 20 7.38 -6.52 -0.96
N SER A 21 6.74 -5.88 -1.96
CA SER A 21 5.68 -4.90 -1.69
C SER A 21 4.57 -5.51 -0.82
N VAL A 22 4.28 -4.84 0.30
CA VAL A 22 3.25 -5.27 1.24
C VAL A 22 1.86 -4.77 0.85
N THR A 23 1.79 -3.75 0.00
CA THR A 23 0.54 -3.14 -0.45
C THR A 23 0.00 -3.74 -1.74
N GLU A 24 0.72 -4.71 -2.36
CA GLU A 24 0.29 -5.34 -3.60
C GLU A 24 -1.01 -6.14 -3.42
N GLY A 25 -1.88 -6.08 -4.46
CA GLY A 25 -3.11 -6.87 -4.54
C GLY A 25 -4.27 -6.39 -3.67
N ILE A 26 -4.23 -5.16 -3.16
CA ILE A 26 -5.35 -4.51 -2.42
C ILE A 26 -6.07 -3.45 -3.26
N PHE A 27 -5.41 -2.91 -4.27
CA PHE A 27 -5.94 -1.84 -5.11
C PHE A 27 -6.83 -2.39 -6.23
N SER A 28 -7.80 -1.58 -6.66
CA SER A 28 -8.59 -1.86 -7.85
C SER A 28 -7.80 -1.45 -9.12
N ASN A 29 -7.96 -2.26 -10.17
CA ASN A 29 -7.34 -2.03 -11.48
C ASN A 29 -8.38 -1.64 -12.54
N ASP A 30 -9.52 -1.07 -12.13
CA ASP A 30 -10.66 -0.80 -13.02
C ASP A 30 -10.39 0.29 -14.06
N TYR A 31 -9.34 1.12 -13.84
CA TYR A 31 -8.99 2.23 -14.73
C TYR A 31 -7.62 2.04 -15.38
N SER A 32 -7.52 2.40 -16.67
CA SER A 32 -6.25 2.44 -17.39
C SER A 32 -5.60 3.82 -17.23
N TRP A 33 -4.37 3.84 -16.74
CA TRP A 33 -3.58 5.05 -16.49
C TRP A 33 -2.50 5.28 -17.56
N ASN A 34 -2.53 4.52 -18.65
CA ASN A 34 -1.50 4.58 -19.68
C ASN A 34 -1.58 5.92 -20.45
N GLY A 35 -0.53 6.75 -20.30
CA GLY A 35 -0.41 8.01 -21.02
C GLY A 35 -1.30 9.15 -20.54
N VAL A 36 -1.96 9.00 -19.37
CA VAL A 36 -2.90 9.97 -18.81
C VAL A 36 -2.41 10.43 -17.45
N ASN A 37 -2.40 11.75 -17.21
CA ASN A 37 -2.00 12.34 -15.92
C ASN A 37 -3.17 12.48 -14.95
N ALA A 38 -4.41 12.52 -15.45
CA ALA A 38 -5.60 12.65 -14.62
C ALA A 38 -6.75 11.83 -15.19
N ILE A 39 -7.57 11.27 -14.30
CA ILE A 39 -8.79 10.54 -14.64
C ILE A 39 -9.95 11.11 -13.83
N ASP A 40 -11.09 11.27 -14.49
CA ASP A 40 -12.34 11.64 -13.84
C ASP A 40 -13.14 10.38 -13.52
N VAL A 41 -13.48 10.21 -12.26
CA VAL A 41 -14.30 9.11 -11.76
C VAL A 41 -15.66 9.66 -11.38
N TYR A 42 -16.72 9.09 -11.95
CA TYR A 42 -18.09 9.46 -11.65
C TYR A 42 -18.71 8.42 -10.72
N THR A 43 -19.39 8.89 -9.69
CA THR A 43 -20.13 8.03 -8.76
C THR A 43 -21.57 8.49 -8.72
N LEU A 44 -22.53 7.58 -8.92
CA LEU A 44 -23.95 7.90 -8.83
C LEU A 44 -24.36 8.16 -7.39
N ASP A 45 -25.18 9.18 -7.17
CA ASP A 45 -25.70 9.50 -5.88
C ASP A 45 -26.74 8.45 -5.44
N THR A 46 -26.89 8.25 -4.12
CA THR A 46 -27.82 7.28 -3.56
C THR A 46 -29.22 7.87 -3.56
N ILE A 47 -30.18 7.17 -4.20
CA ILE A 47 -31.58 7.55 -4.18
C ILE A 47 -32.24 7.04 -2.90
N THR A 48 -32.95 7.93 -2.21
CA THR A 48 -33.80 7.56 -1.09
C THR A 48 -35.13 7.03 -1.58
N LEU A 49 -35.54 5.86 -1.12
CA LEU A 49 -36.85 5.28 -1.45
C LEU A 49 -37.97 6.10 -0.80
N GLY A 50 -38.92 6.57 -1.61
CA GLY A 50 -40.16 7.18 -1.13
C GLY A 50 -41.22 6.11 -0.80
N THR A 51 -42.25 6.52 -0.08
CA THR A 51 -43.39 5.68 0.19
C THR A 51 -44.34 5.68 -1.01
N TYR A 52 -44.73 4.51 -1.50
CA TYR A 52 -45.75 4.38 -2.55
C TYR A 52 -47.15 4.47 -1.95
N ASP A 53 -47.92 5.49 -2.35
CA ASP A 53 -49.30 5.66 -1.89
C ASP A 53 -50.29 5.13 -2.95
N ARG A 54 -51.02 4.06 -2.58
CA ARG A 54 -52.03 3.42 -3.44
C ARG A 54 -53.33 4.22 -3.55
N THR A 55 -53.57 5.12 -2.60
CA THR A 55 -54.82 5.90 -2.50
C THR A 55 -54.75 7.23 -3.22
N GLU A 56 -53.52 7.67 -3.55
CA GLU A 56 -53.27 8.91 -4.24
C GLU A 56 -53.83 8.88 -5.67
N VAL A 57 -54.66 9.89 -6.03
CA VAL A 57 -55.30 10.04 -7.35
C VAL A 57 -55.04 11.40 -8.00
N THR A 58 -54.51 12.34 -7.23
CA THR A 58 -54.30 13.72 -7.70
C THR A 58 -52.84 14.04 -8.03
N SER A 59 -51.88 13.22 -7.52
CA SER A 59 -50.46 13.40 -7.74
C SER A 59 -49.78 12.05 -8.02
N SER A 60 -48.45 12.03 -8.09
CA SER A 60 -47.68 10.80 -8.33
C SER A 60 -47.78 9.85 -7.16
N ARG A 61 -48.19 8.60 -7.39
CA ARG A 61 -48.16 7.53 -6.38
C ARG A 61 -46.75 7.13 -5.94
N PHE A 62 -45.73 7.46 -6.72
CA PHE A 62 -44.33 7.18 -6.41
C PHE A 62 -43.66 8.26 -5.57
N GLY A 63 -44.39 9.31 -5.15
CA GLY A 63 -43.87 10.47 -4.47
C GLY A 63 -43.28 11.49 -5.43
N THR A 64 -42.40 12.33 -4.92
CA THR A 64 -41.72 13.38 -5.69
C THR A 64 -40.65 12.79 -6.60
N MET A 65 -40.68 13.14 -7.88
CA MET A 65 -39.63 12.77 -8.83
C MET A 65 -38.35 13.49 -8.47
N VAL A 66 -37.24 12.75 -8.38
CA VAL A 66 -35.90 13.28 -8.12
C VAL A 66 -35.02 12.85 -9.27
N GLU A 67 -34.30 13.79 -9.85
CA GLU A 67 -33.29 13.48 -10.86
C GLU A 67 -32.06 12.82 -10.19
N LEU A 68 -31.50 11.80 -10.85
CA LEU A 68 -30.33 11.11 -10.35
C LEU A 68 -29.11 12.01 -10.56
N GLY A 69 -28.53 12.46 -9.45
CA GLY A 69 -27.27 13.19 -9.46
C GLY A 69 -26.05 12.26 -9.57
N ASP A 70 -24.93 12.85 -9.93
CA ASP A 70 -23.64 12.19 -9.92
C ASP A 70 -22.57 13.08 -9.26
N THR A 71 -21.61 12.44 -8.62
CA THR A 71 -20.46 13.10 -8.01
C THR A 71 -19.22 12.78 -8.82
N LYS A 72 -18.52 13.81 -9.29
CA LYS A 72 -17.27 13.71 -10.05
C LYS A 72 -16.08 13.85 -9.11
N GLN A 73 -15.14 12.89 -9.16
CA GLN A 73 -13.84 12.97 -8.50
C GLN A 73 -12.72 12.95 -9.57
N THR A 74 -11.94 14.02 -9.64
CA THR A 74 -10.76 14.10 -10.52
C THR A 74 -9.53 13.60 -9.77
N LEU A 75 -8.86 12.58 -10.29
CA LEU A 75 -7.67 11.96 -9.73
C LEU A 75 -6.49 12.36 -10.59
N THR A 76 -5.57 13.15 -10.04
CA THR A 76 -4.39 13.65 -10.76
C THR A 76 -3.13 13.07 -10.13
N ILE A 77 -2.27 12.45 -10.94
CA ILE A 77 -1.00 11.88 -10.50
C ILE A 77 -0.05 13.02 -10.14
N THR A 78 0.54 12.95 -8.95
CA THR A 78 1.43 13.99 -8.41
C THR A 78 2.84 13.51 -8.12
N GLN A 79 3.06 12.21 -7.99
CA GLN A 79 4.35 11.66 -7.59
C GLN A 79 5.17 11.22 -8.81
N GLU A 80 6.27 11.93 -9.03
CA GLU A 80 7.29 11.59 -10.03
C GLU A 80 8.65 11.47 -9.34
N LYS A 81 9.34 10.34 -9.52
CA LYS A 81 10.66 10.08 -8.96
C LYS A 81 11.60 9.58 -10.04
N GLY A 82 12.79 10.14 -10.06
CA GLY A 82 13.85 9.70 -10.96
C GLY A 82 15.09 9.30 -10.17
N PHE A 83 15.90 8.45 -10.77
CA PHE A 83 17.23 8.13 -10.29
C PHE A 83 18.21 8.13 -11.44
N GLU A 84 19.44 8.50 -11.11
CA GLU A 84 20.59 8.41 -11.99
C GLU A 84 21.77 7.87 -11.20
N VAL A 85 22.36 6.78 -11.69
CA VAL A 85 23.54 6.15 -11.07
C VAL A 85 24.60 5.97 -12.14
N SER A 86 25.77 6.49 -11.86
CA SER A 86 26.94 6.34 -12.72
C SER A 86 27.90 5.27 -12.21
N VAL A 87 28.49 4.53 -13.11
CA VAL A 87 29.60 3.60 -12.85
C VAL A 87 30.76 4.04 -13.71
N ASP A 88 31.78 4.60 -13.09
CA ASP A 88 33.00 5.02 -13.75
C ASP A 88 33.81 3.82 -14.27
N ALA A 89 34.30 3.88 -15.50
CA ALA A 89 35.00 2.80 -16.16
C ALA A 89 36.29 2.40 -15.43
N GLY A 90 37.06 3.38 -14.93
CA GLY A 90 38.28 3.11 -14.19
C GLY A 90 38.02 2.38 -12.87
N ASN A 91 36.96 2.79 -12.14
CA ASN A 91 36.56 2.14 -10.90
C ASN A 91 36.00 0.75 -11.14
N ASP A 92 35.25 0.55 -12.23
CA ASP A 92 34.66 -0.75 -12.57
C ASP A 92 35.74 -1.78 -12.92
N ILE A 93 36.79 -1.38 -13.67
CA ILE A 93 37.94 -2.22 -13.98
C ILE A 93 38.66 -2.66 -12.69
N GLN A 94 38.91 -1.72 -11.76
CA GLN A 94 39.57 -2.02 -10.49
C GLN A 94 38.72 -2.95 -9.60
N GLN A 95 37.39 -2.90 -9.75
CA GLN A 95 36.42 -3.75 -9.05
C GLN A 95 36.05 -5.01 -9.86
N LYS A 96 36.81 -5.39 -10.89
CA LYS A 96 36.60 -6.59 -11.69
C LYS A 96 35.21 -6.68 -12.34
N HIS A 97 34.64 -5.57 -12.79
CA HIS A 97 33.32 -5.50 -13.44
C HIS A 97 32.16 -6.12 -12.64
N ILE A 98 32.16 -5.92 -11.33
CA ILE A 98 31.12 -6.45 -10.43
C ILE A 98 29.81 -5.71 -10.60
N LYS A 99 29.84 -4.43 -11.01
CA LYS A 99 28.67 -3.55 -11.10
C LYS A 99 27.98 -3.65 -12.46
N LYS A 100 27.00 -4.53 -12.60
CA LYS A 100 26.19 -4.65 -13.81
C LYS A 100 24.98 -3.72 -13.76
N ALA A 101 24.66 -3.04 -14.85
CA ALA A 101 23.52 -2.13 -14.96
C ALA A 101 22.18 -2.75 -14.49
N ALA A 102 21.94 -4.00 -14.85
CA ALA A 102 20.72 -4.73 -14.43
C ALA A 102 20.66 -4.97 -12.91
N GLU A 103 21.80 -5.23 -12.27
CA GLU A 103 21.85 -5.42 -10.81
C GLU A 103 21.69 -4.10 -10.07
N ILE A 104 22.26 -3.00 -10.60
CA ILE A 104 22.07 -1.65 -10.07
C ILE A 104 20.59 -1.27 -10.13
N THR A 105 19.94 -1.42 -11.29
CA THR A 105 18.52 -1.14 -11.45
C THR A 105 17.67 -1.92 -10.45
N ARG A 106 17.92 -3.23 -10.33
CA ARG A 106 17.19 -4.08 -9.38
C ARG A 106 17.41 -3.63 -7.93
N SER A 107 18.63 -3.27 -7.56
CA SER A 107 18.94 -2.78 -6.21
C SER A 107 18.20 -1.47 -5.91
N VAL A 108 18.17 -0.52 -6.85
CA VAL A 108 17.45 0.74 -6.68
C VAL A 108 15.95 0.49 -6.53
N VAL A 109 15.37 -0.39 -7.34
CA VAL A 109 13.94 -0.73 -7.26
C VAL A 109 13.62 -1.39 -5.92
N ASP A 110 14.37 -2.43 -5.54
CA ASP A 110 14.06 -3.23 -4.36
C ASP A 110 14.42 -2.52 -3.04
N ASP A 111 15.51 -1.74 -3.02
CA ASP A 111 16.05 -1.12 -1.79
C ASP A 111 15.47 0.29 -1.52
N SER A 112 14.98 0.98 -2.56
CA SER A 112 14.57 2.39 -2.43
C SER A 112 13.15 2.64 -2.94
N TYR A 113 12.82 2.14 -4.14
CA TYR A 113 11.53 2.45 -4.77
C TYR A 113 10.36 1.75 -4.07
N ILE A 114 10.41 0.42 -3.92
CA ILE A 114 9.33 -0.34 -3.28
C ILE A 114 9.03 0.16 -1.86
N PRO A 115 10.02 0.36 -0.96
CA PRO A 115 9.77 0.89 0.36
C PRO A 115 9.13 2.29 0.36
N ALA A 116 9.58 3.17 -0.52
CA ALA A 116 9.04 4.52 -0.62
C ALA A 116 7.59 4.53 -1.12
N VAL A 117 7.27 3.70 -2.12
CA VAL A 117 5.92 3.56 -2.66
C VAL A 117 4.97 2.99 -1.62
N ASP A 118 5.37 1.93 -0.90
CA ASP A 118 4.54 1.30 0.12
C ASP A 118 4.25 2.27 1.28
N ALA A 119 5.26 2.98 1.78
CA ALA A 119 5.08 3.98 2.84
C ALA A 119 4.14 5.12 2.38
N TYR A 120 4.31 5.60 1.16
CA TYR A 120 3.44 6.62 0.58
C TYR A 120 1.98 6.14 0.48
N ARG A 121 1.75 4.94 -0.08
CA ARG A 121 0.43 4.33 -0.22
C ARG A 121 -0.28 4.19 1.12
N LEU A 122 0.41 3.66 2.13
CA LEU A 122 -0.13 3.54 3.49
C LEU A 122 -0.46 4.90 4.10
N GLY A 123 0.35 5.93 3.85
CA GLY A 123 0.09 7.31 4.27
C GLY A 123 -1.19 7.88 3.66
N VAL A 124 -1.39 7.69 2.35
CA VAL A 124 -2.60 8.15 1.65
C VAL A 124 -3.84 7.38 2.11
N LEU A 125 -3.75 6.05 2.28
CA LEU A 125 -4.84 5.23 2.79
C LEU A 125 -5.26 5.66 4.20
N ALA A 126 -4.32 5.95 5.09
CA ALA A 126 -4.62 6.42 6.43
C ALA A 126 -5.27 7.81 6.42
N THR A 127 -4.77 8.71 5.58
CA THR A 127 -5.34 10.06 5.45
C THR A 127 -6.73 10.03 4.86
N GLY A 128 -6.97 9.18 3.85
CA GLY A 128 -8.24 9.01 3.16
C GLY A 128 -9.27 8.15 3.90
N ALA A 129 -8.91 7.55 5.05
CA ALA A 129 -9.81 6.66 5.79
C ALA A 129 -11.11 7.37 6.22
N GLY A 130 -12.24 6.73 5.91
CA GLY A 130 -13.57 7.24 6.29
C GLY A 130 -13.92 7.03 7.75
N THR A 131 -13.28 6.05 8.42
CA THR A 131 -13.42 5.82 9.85
C THR A 131 -12.06 5.87 10.51
N LYS A 132 -11.86 6.90 11.36
CA LYS A 132 -10.60 7.14 12.09
C LYS A 132 -10.88 7.04 13.58
N ALA A 133 -10.28 6.06 14.25
CA ALA A 133 -10.25 5.98 15.70
C ALA A 133 -8.95 6.66 16.18
N THR A 134 -9.07 7.90 16.63
CA THR A 134 -7.96 8.73 17.11
C THR A 134 -7.94 8.77 18.63
N SER A 135 -6.78 9.08 19.23
CA SER A 135 -6.59 9.15 20.68
C SER A 135 -7.01 7.88 21.41
N GLN A 136 -6.68 6.74 20.81
CA GLN A 136 -7.00 5.44 21.37
C GLN A 136 -5.88 4.94 22.31
N PRO A 137 -6.18 4.06 23.26
CA PRO A 137 -5.14 3.45 24.10
C PRO A 137 -4.16 2.64 23.25
N ALA A 138 -2.90 2.62 23.67
CA ALA A 138 -1.87 1.80 23.01
C ALA A 138 -2.27 0.33 22.95
N LEU A 139 -1.88 -0.36 21.88
CA LEU A 139 -2.14 -1.77 21.72
C LEU A 139 -1.30 -2.60 22.72
N THR A 140 -1.93 -3.62 23.25
CA THR A 140 -1.33 -4.60 24.16
C THR A 140 -1.79 -6.01 23.76
N ALA A 141 -1.13 -7.05 24.24
CA ALA A 141 -1.54 -8.42 23.97
C ALA A 141 -3.00 -8.72 24.41
N ALA A 142 -3.50 -8.00 25.44
CA ALA A 142 -4.85 -8.22 25.95
C ALA A 142 -5.95 -7.57 25.09
N ASN A 143 -5.66 -6.45 24.41
CA ASN A 143 -6.69 -5.67 23.72
C ASN A 143 -6.63 -5.71 22.18
N ILE A 144 -5.51 -6.16 21.60
CA ILE A 144 -5.25 -6.05 20.16
C ILE A 144 -6.32 -6.77 19.31
N VAL A 145 -6.69 -7.99 19.69
CA VAL A 145 -7.69 -8.78 18.95
C VAL A 145 -9.06 -8.11 19.02
N GLU A 146 -9.46 -7.67 20.23
CA GLU A 146 -10.70 -6.92 20.43
C GLU A 146 -10.75 -5.66 19.56
N LYS A 147 -9.68 -4.87 19.52
CA LYS A 147 -9.62 -3.62 18.76
C LYS A 147 -9.70 -3.86 17.25
N ILE A 148 -9.04 -4.92 16.73
CA ILE A 148 -9.18 -5.31 15.32
C ILE A 148 -10.61 -5.72 15.01
N MET A 149 -11.25 -6.52 15.86
CA MET A 149 -12.64 -6.94 15.67
C MET A 149 -13.63 -5.78 15.73
N LEU A 150 -13.43 -4.83 16.66
CA LEU A 150 -14.24 -3.61 16.76
C LEU A 150 -14.04 -2.71 15.53
N GLY A 151 -12.80 -2.57 15.02
CA GLY A 151 -12.53 -1.84 13.78
C GLY A 151 -13.28 -2.44 12.60
N ARG A 152 -13.26 -3.79 12.48
CA ARG A 152 -14.02 -4.48 11.43
C ARG A 152 -15.54 -4.33 11.61
N ALA A 153 -16.03 -4.37 12.85
CA ALA A 153 -17.45 -4.14 13.15
C ALA A 153 -17.89 -2.72 12.75
N ALA A 154 -17.06 -1.72 13.00
CA ALA A 154 -17.33 -0.34 12.57
C ALA A 154 -17.48 -0.22 11.05
N MET A 155 -16.63 -0.92 10.27
CA MET A 155 -16.76 -1.00 8.82
C MET A 155 -18.06 -1.72 8.40
N GLY A 156 -18.44 -2.81 9.10
CA GLY A 156 -19.68 -3.55 8.88
C GLY A 156 -20.92 -2.69 9.08
N ASN A 157 -20.94 -1.85 10.13
CA ASN A 157 -22.01 -0.88 10.38
C ASN A 157 -22.13 0.16 9.25
N ASN A 158 -21.03 0.45 8.55
CA ASN A 158 -21.00 1.28 7.35
C ASN A 158 -21.37 0.50 6.06
N LYS A 159 -21.91 -0.72 6.18
CA LYS A 159 -22.33 -1.60 5.08
C LYS A 159 -21.19 -2.08 4.18
N VAL A 160 -19.97 -2.15 4.69
CA VAL A 160 -18.84 -2.73 3.95
C VAL A 160 -18.93 -4.26 3.99
N PRO A 161 -18.93 -4.96 2.84
CA PRO A 161 -19.04 -6.41 2.78
C PRO A 161 -17.83 -7.08 3.44
N MET A 162 -18.04 -8.28 3.97
CA MET A 162 -16.96 -9.09 4.57
C MET A 162 -16.21 -9.89 3.50
N GLY A 163 -14.96 -10.21 3.79
CA GLY A 163 -14.20 -11.24 3.06
C GLY A 163 -13.01 -10.75 2.26
N ASN A 164 -12.94 -9.47 1.91
CA ASN A 164 -11.84 -8.88 1.14
C ASN A 164 -11.06 -7.83 1.95
N ASP A 165 -10.99 -8.01 3.26
CA ASP A 165 -10.36 -7.06 4.15
C ASP A 165 -8.92 -7.46 4.45
N VAL A 166 -8.01 -6.49 4.41
CA VAL A 166 -6.62 -6.63 4.78
C VAL A 166 -6.32 -5.69 5.95
N CYS A 167 -5.78 -6.25 7.02
CA CYS A 167 -5.33 -5.48 8.18
C CYS A 167 -3.81 -5.33 8.11
N PHE A 168 -3.34 -4.11 7.95
CA PHE A 168 -1.93 -3.76 8.07
C PHE A 168 -1.61 -3.44 9.51
N ILE A 169 -0.59 -4.09 10.04
CA ILE A 169 -0.15 -3.92 11.42
C ILE A 169 1.36 -3.73 11.46
N GLY A 170 1.82 -2.79 12.29
CA GLY A 170 3.25 -2.58 12.50
C GLY A 170 3.93 -3.79 13.14
N GLU A 171 5.23 -3.98 12.89
CA GLU A 171 6.01 -5.11 13.41
C GLU A 171 5.94 -5.19 14.94
N THR A 172 6.08 -4.06 15.62
CA THR A 172 5.98 -3.99 17.08
C THR A 172 4.60 -4.44 17.59
N ALA A 173 3.53 -4.00 16.94
CA ALA A 173 2.17 -4.39 17.32
C ALA A 173 1.88 -5.86 16.94
N ALA A 174 2.51 -6.40 15.91
CA ALA A 174 2.40 -7.80 15.52
C ALA A 174 2.97 -8.75 16.59
N VAL A 175 3.96 -8.32 17.38
CA VAL A 175 4.47 -9.09 18.52
C VAL A 175 3.36 -9.30 19.57
N TYR A 176 2.60 -8.23 19.89
CA TYR A 176 1.47 -8.36 20.82
C TYR A 176 0.40 -9.32 20.30
N LEU A 177 0.18 -9.32 18.99
CA LEU A 177 -0.76 -10.23 18.36
C LEU A 177 -0.33 -11.71 18.50
N LYS A 178 0.96 -11.97 18.34
CA LYS A 178 1.51 -13.33 18.51
C LYS A 178 1.47 -13.83 19.96
N ILE A 179 1.54 -12.92 20.94
CA ILE A 179 1.48 -13.24 22.37
C ILE A 179 0.03 -13.38 22.87
N ALA A 180 -0.95 -12.79 22.16
CA ALA A 180 -2.33 -12.82 22.57
C ALA A 180 -2.88 -14.25 22.65
N ASP A 181 -3.35 -14.67 23.82
CA ASP A 181 -3.85 -16.04 24.07
C ASP A 181 -4.99 -16.47 23.12
N GLN A 182 -5.77 -15.49 22.65
CA GLN A 182 -6.88 -15.72 21.73
C GLN A 182 -6.41 -16.14 20.32
N VAL A 183 -5.21 -15.74 19.91
CA VAL A 183 -4.62 -16.08 18.60
C VAL A 183 -3.99 -17.46 18.60
N ILE A 184 -3.42 -17.90 19.74
CA ILE A 184 -2.82 -19.24 19.90
C ILE A 184 -3.85 -20.36 19.60
N GLY A 185 -5.14 -20.11 19.85
CA GLY A 185 -6.24 -21.02 19.49
C GLY A 185 -6.57 -21.06 18.01
N ILE A 186 -6.26 -20.01 17.25
CA ILE A 186 -6.60 -19.86 15.83
C ILE A 186 -5.53 -20.47 14.93
N GLU A 187 -4.28 -20.50 15.35
CA GLU A 187 -3.19 -21.14 14.59
C GLU A 187 -3.38 -22.65 14.39
N LYS A 188 -4.22 -23.30 15.21
CA LYS A 188 -4.56 -24.72 15.05
C LYS A 188 -5.49 -25.04 13.88
N VAL A 189 -6.05 -24.05 13.19
CA VAL A 189 -7.08 -24.22 12.14
C VAL A 189 -6.54 -24.08 10.71
N GLY A 190 -5.26 -23.79 10.50
CA GLY A 190 -4.75 -23.54 9.15
C GLY A 190 -3.31 -23.95 8.92
N GLU A 191 -3.08 -25.18 8.50
CA GLU A 191 -1.79 -25.68 7.97
C GLU A 191 -1.42 -25.09 6.60
N LYS A 192 -1.57 -23.79 6.38
CA LYS A 192 -1.03 -23.17 5.16
C LYS A 192 0.14 -22.26 5.51
N PRO A 193 1.34 -22.52 4.93
CA PRO A 193 2.51 -21.69 5.21
C PRO A 193 2.25 -20.23 4.82
N LEU A 194 2.73 -19.34 5.67
CA LEU A 194 2.72 -17.90 5.52
C LEU A 194 3.39 -17.48 4.21
N VAL A 195 2.59 -17.06 3.25
CA VAL A 195 3.08 -16.47 1.99
C VAL A 195 2.99 -14.95 2.14
N ASN A 196 4.08 -14.23 1.88
CA ASN A 196 4.15 -12.77 1.84
C ASN A 196 3.76 -12.02 3.13
N GLY A 197 4.28 -12.43 4.29
CA GLY A 197 4.10 -11.69 5.53
C GLY A 197 2.69 -11.74 6.14
N VAL A 198 1.83 -12.65 5.66
CA VAL A 198 0.49 -12.86 6.21
C VAL A 198 0.57 -13.75 7.43
N ILE A 199 0.19 -13.25 8.61
CA ILE A 199 0.22 -14.04 9.87
C ILE A 199 -1.02 -14.92 10.02
N GLY A 200 -2.15 -14.57 9.37
CA GLY A 200 -3.41 -15.30 9.51
C GLY A 200 -4.63 -14.42 9.19
N LYS A 201 -5.80 -14.88 9.62
CA LYS A 201 -7.06 -14.13 9.49
C LYS A 201 -7.69 -13.95 10.86
N ILE A 202 -8.06 -12.72 11.21
CA ILE A 202 -8.80 -12.39 12.43
C ILE A 202 -10.06 -11.63 12.03
N GLY A 203 -11.23 -12.07 12.50
CA GLY A 203 -12.49 -11.42 12.20
C GLY A 203 -12.83 -11.28 10.71
N GLY A 204 -12.28 -12.16 9.85
CA GLY A 204 -12.43 -12.08 8.40
C GLY A 204 -11.37 -11.23 7.69
N CYS A 205 -10.52 -10.49 8.42
CA CYS A 205 -9.44 -9.66 7.87
C CYS A 205 -8.16 -10.48 7.74
N GLN A 206 -7.51 -10.40 6.59
CA GLN A 206 -6.17 -10.95 6.36
C GLN A 206 -5.13 -10.02 7.01
N ILE A 207 -4.30 -10.54 7.90
CA ILE A 207 -3.30 -9.73 8.60
C ILE A 207 -1.99 -9.74 7.81
N ARG A 208 -1.51 -8.53 7.49
CA ARG A 208 -0.19 -8.29 6.88
C ARG A 208 0.67 -7.47 7.83
N VAL A 209 1.84 -7.97 8.14
CA VAL A 209 2.82 -7.25 8.95
C VAL A 209 3.63 -6.33 8.06
N VAL A 210 3.86 -5.12 8.55
CA VAL A 210 4.55 -4.05 7.85
C VAL A 210 5.60 -3.46 8.77
N PRO A 211 6.80 -3.13 8.28
CA PRO A 211 7.77 -2.38 9.07
C PRO A 211 7.14 -1.12 9.69
N ASP A 212 7.43 -0.85 10.94
CA ASP A 212 6.87 0.31 11.65
C ASP A 212 7.19 1.63 10.94
N SER A 213 8.32 1.69 10.21
CA SER A 213 8.72 2.86 9.42
C SER A 213 7.80 3.17 8.22
N TYR A 214 7.01 2.20 7.74
CA TYR A 214 6.07 2.41 6.64
C TYR A 214 4.70 2.88 7.15
N MET A 215 4.43 2.67 8.44
CA MET A 215 3.17 3.11 9.03
C MET A 215 3.18 4.62 9.26
N PRO A 216 2.06 5.32 8.99
CA PRO A 216 1.93 6.74 9.31
C PRO A 216 2.06 6.99 10.80
N THR A 217 2.60 8.16 11.16
CA THR A 217 2.82 8.54 12.56
C THR A 217 1.55 8.40 13.40
N GLY A 218 1.65 7.71 14.53
CA GLY A 218 0.55 7.47 15.47
C GLY A 218 -0.40 6.33 15.07
N VAL A 219 -0.36 5.83 13.83
CA VAL A 219 -1.22 4.72 13.40
C VAL A 219 -0.57 3.39 13.78
N GLN A 220 -1.25 2.57 14.57
CA GLN A 220 -0.78 1.27 15.00
C GLN A 220 -1.26 0.14 14.10
N PHE A 221 -2.48 0.22 13.60
CA PHE A 221 -2.97 -0.66 12.54
C PHE A 221 -4.01 0.05 11.67
N MET A 222 -4.23 -0.48 10.48
CA MET A 222 -5.29 -0.04 9.59
C MET A 222 -5.95 -1.23 8.91
N ILE A 223 -7.26 -1.16 8.67
CA ILE A 223 -8.01 -2.15 7.93
C ILE A 223 -8.42 -1.53 6.61
N VAL A 224 -8.12 -2.22 5.52
CA VAL A 224 -8.38 -1.79 4.15
C VAL A 224 -9.24 -2.84 3.46
N HIS A 225 -10.42 -2.45 2.98
CA HIS A 225 -11.21 -3.29 2.10
C HIS A 225 -10.64 -3.18 0.68
N LYS A 226 -10.43 -4.33 0.02
CA LYS A 226 -9.88 -4.34 -1.35
C LYS A 226 -10.82 -3.63 -2.31
N GLY A 227 -10.24 -2.83 -3.21
CA GLY A 227 -10.99 -2.08 -4.22
C GLY A 227 -11.48 -0.71 -3.79
N CYS A 228 -11.21 -0.26 -2.56
CA CYS A 228 -11.57 1.10 -2.11
C CYS A 228 -10.62 2.19 -2.60
N ALA A 229 -9.48 1.80 -3.14
CA ALA A 229 -8.44 2.71 -3.60
C ALA A 229 -7.82 2.23 -4.90
N TRP A 230 -7.23 3.17 -5.64
CA TRP A 230 -6.45 2.93 -6.86
C TRP A 230 -5.01 3.34 -6.63
N ALA A 231 -4.07 2.58 -7.16
CA ALA A 231 -2.65 2.90 -7.07
C ALA A 231 -2.00 2.77 -8.45
N PRO A 232 -2.12 3.80 -9.30
CA PRO A 232 -1.44 3.82 -10.58
C PRO A 232 0.08 3.79 -10.36
N GLU A 233 0.75 3.00 -11.20
CA GLU A 233 2.19 2.87 -11.19
C GLU A 233 2.68 2.70 -12.62
N GLN A 234 3.64 3.51 -13.04
CA GLN A 234 4.20 3.48 -14.38
C GLN A 234 5.71 3.67 -14.34
N LEU A 235 6.42 2.74 -14.99
CA LEU A 235 7.81 2.96 -15.36
C LEU A 235 7.84 3.76 -16.67
N ARG A 236 8.15 5.06 -16.60
CA ARG A 236 8.20 5.95 -17.78
C ARG A 236 9.42 5.68 -18.63
N THR A 237 10.58 5.60 -18.01
CA THR A 237 11.84 5.46 -18.74
C THR A 237 12.81 4.65 -17.90
N LEU A 238 13.45 3.69 -18.53
CA LEU A 238 14.64 3.02 -18.02
C LEU A 238 15.64 2.97 -19.17
N ARG A 239 16.80 3.59 -19.01
CA ARG A 239 17.83 3.59 -20.03
C ARG A 239 19.21 3.43 -19.44
N VAL A 240 20.07 2.78 -20.20
CA VAL A 240 21.48 2.65 -19.91
C VAL A 240 22.24 3.43 -20.98
N LEU A 241 23.00 4.41 -20.56
CA LEU A 241 23.84 5.24 -21.42
C LEU A 241 25.27 4.74 -21.27
N ASN A 242 25.88 4.31 -22.37
CA ASN A 242 27.30 3.88 -22.40
C ASN A 242 28.26 5.06 -22.59
N GLU A 243 27.73 6.20 -23.06
CA GLU A 243 28.48 7.43 -23.27
C GLU A 243 27.70 8.57 -22.62
N HIS A 244 28.33 9.25 -21.66
CA HIS A 244 27.73 10.38 -20.98
C HIS A 244 28.78 11.53 -20.91
N PRO A 245 28.41 12.80 -21.19
CA PRO A 245 29.33 13.91 -21.27
C PRO A 245 30.16 14.17 -19.99
N TRP A 246 29.65 13.73 -18.84
CA TRP A 246 30.18 14.03 -17.50
C TRP A 246 30.87 12.84 -16.83
N VAL A 247 30.74 11.62 -17.39
CA VAL A 247 31.27 10.40 -16.76
C VAL A 247 31.82 9.49 -17.85
N ASP A 248 33.05 9.05 -17.69
CA ASP A 248 33.63 8.00 -18.51
C ASP A 248 33.17 6.66 -17.94
N GLY A 249 32.08 6.10 -18.52
CA GLY A 249 31.51 4.87 -18.03
C GLY A 249 30.03 4.70 -18.35
N ILE A 250 29.33 3.87 -17.56
CA ILE A 250 27.93 3.54 -17.77
C ILE A 250 27.07 4.39 -16.81
N VAL A 251 26.02 5.00 -17.35
CA VAL A 251 25.00 5.70 -16.54
C VAL A 251 23.66 5.00 -16.69
N VAL A 252 23.04 4.65 -15.57
CA VAL A 252 21.70 4.05 -15.50
C VAL A 252 20.73 5.11 -15.01
N GLN A 253 19.73 5.41 -15.80
CA GLN A 253 18.69 6.38 -15.50
C GLN A 253 17.31 5.68 -15.48
N GLY A 254 16.51 5.96 -14.47
CA GLY A 254 15.14 5.50 -14.40
C GLY A 254 14.19 6.58 -13.94
N HIS A 255 12.97 6.57 -14.47
CA HIS A 255 11.92 7.51 -14.13
C HIS A 255 10.63 6.74 -13.83
N PHE A 256 10.11 6.90 -12.61
CA PHE A 256 8.90 6.28 -12.12
C PHE A 256 7.82 7.32 -11.84
N ILE A 257 6.61 6.98 -12.20
CA ILE A 257 5.42 7.74 -11.85
C ILE A 257 4.52 6.82 -11.05
N TYR A 258 4.07 7.26 -9.89
CA TYR A 258 3.15 6.51 -9.04
C TYR A 258 2.28 7.47 -8.24
N ASP A 259 1.12 6.98 -7.83
CA ASP A 259 0.27 7.68 -6.88
C ASP A 259 -0.64 6.68 -6.15
N CYS A 260 -1.46 7.19 -5.25
CA CYS A 260 -2.49 6.43 -4.57
C CYS A 260 -3.72 7.33 -4.37
N PHE A 261 -4.88 6.82 -4.75
CA PHE A 261 -6.14 7.56 -4.65
C PHE A 261 -7.17 6.76 -3.88
N VAL A 262 -7.82 7.41 -2.92
CA VAL A 262 -8.95 6.85 -2.19
C VAL A 262 -10.24 7.38 -2.81
N ASN A 263 -11.15 6.46 -3.12
CA ASN A 263 -12.48 6.83 -3.57
C ASN A 263 -13.26 7.45 -2.42
N THR A 264 -13.78 8.68 -2.62
CA THR A 264 -14.54 9.41 -1.59
C THR A 264 -15.81 8.70 -1.16
N THR A 265 -16.44 7.93 -2.05
CA THR A 265 -17.66 7.18 -1.75
C THR A 265 -17.36 5.86 -1.04
N LEU A 266 -16.22 5.22 -1.33
CA LEU A 266 -15.80 3.94 -0.79
C LEU A 266 -14.86 4.06 0.42
N ASN A 267 -14.53 5.28 0.87
CA ASN A 267 -13.62 5.54 2.00
C ASN A 267 -14.07 4.88 3.32
N LYS A 268 -15.37 4.54 3.45
CA LYS A 268 -15.94 3.76 4.56
C LYS A 268 -15.33 2.36 4.69
N GLY A 269 -14.74 1.84 3.61
CA GLY A 269 -13.96 0.60 3.58
C GLY A 269 -12.54 0.75 4.12
N LEU A 270 -12.17 1.92 4.66
CA LEU A 270 -10.90 2.19 5.27
C LEU A 270 -11.09 2.57 6.74
N TYR A 271 -10.40 1.86 7.62
CA TYR A 271 -10.41 2.11 9.06
C TYR A 271 -8.97 2.30 9.56
N THR A 272 -8.74 3.29 10.40
CA THR A 272 -7.44 3.53 11.04
C THR A 272 -7.56 3.59 12.55
N TYR A 273 -6.59 3.00 13.25
CA TYR A 273 -6.46 3.03 14.69
C TYR A 273 -5.17 3.78 15.05
N ALA A 274 -5.33 4.94 15.67
CA ALA A 274 -4.25 5.82 16.07
C ALA A 274 -4.28 6.15 17.56
N VAL A 275 -3.09 6.24 18.16
CA VAL A 275 -2.84 6.59 19.57
C VAL A 275 -2.57 8.07 19.70
#